data_a7a6d55a7eca6513f1c0d0ab6d836946
#
_entry.id   a7a6d55a7eca6513f1c0d0ab6d836946
#
_cell.length_a   1.000
_cell.length_b   1.000
_cell.length_c   1.000
_cell.angle_alpha   90.00
_cell.angle_beta   90.00
_cell.angle_gamma   90.00
#
_symmetry.space_group_name_H-M   'P 1'
#
loop_
_entity.id
_entity.type
_entity.pdbx_description
1 polymer ?
#
loop_
_entity_poly.entity_id
_entity_poly.type
_entity_poly.pdbx_seq_one_letter_code
_entity_poly.pdbx_strand_id
1 'polypeptide(L)'
;DLFQWIFGMPKRVRGFAYFGKNRNIEVEDEVTAYFEYENGATGVFISSVSEVPGSNRLEITGDKGKVIIENSQIEFYRLRESEIEYNKNLKVQGFDKTGNFIMPEYWKCEVSVEKSDESQHVLVIKDWIDTIINGTPLLAPGTDAINELMISNAVYLSTFIDNWVEFPIDEDLFLEKLNERVRKSKYKVEKDYE
;
A
#
# COMPACT_ATOMS: atom_id res chain seq x y z
N ASP A 1 -4.33 1.15 3.97
CA ASP A 1 -5.12 0.09 4.59
C ASP A 1 -5.04 -1.21 3.79
N LEU A 2 -5.54 -1.28 2.54
CA LEU A 2 -5.49 -2.49 1.69
C LEU A 2 -4.11 -3.16 1.65
N PHE A 3 -3.04 -2.39 1.64
CA PHE A 3 -1.68 -2.87 1.60
C PHE A 3 -1.32 -3.71 2.84
N GLN A 4 -1.60 -3.20 4.06
CA GLN A 4 -1.36 -3.92 5.30
C GLN A 4 -2.33 -5.09 5.50
N TRP A 5 -3.55 -4.99 4.99
CA TRP A 5 -4.54 -6.07 5.06
C TRP A 5 -4.08 -7.30 4.26
N ILE A 6 -3.43 -7.10 3.11
CA ILE A 6 -2.94 -8.20 2.26
C ILE A 6 -1.59 -8.74 2.75
N PHE A 7 -0.65 -7.86 3.12
CA PHE A 7 0.75 -8.23 3.37
C PHE A 7 1.13 -8.24 4.86
N GLY A 8 0.26 -7.73 5.73
CA GLY A 8 0.58 -7.49 7.14
C GLY A 8 1.49 -6.28 7.33
N MET A 9 2.00 -6.13 8.55
CA MET A 9 2.88 -5.01 8.91
C MET A 9 4.28 -5.21 8.32
N PRO A 10 4.87 -4.17 7.73
CA PRO A 10 6.25 -4.23 7.26
C PRO A 10 7.23 -4.25 8.42
N LYS A 11 8.48 -4.66 8.15
CA LYS A 11 9.59 -4.56 9.09
C LYS A 11 10.10 -3.13 9.20
N ARG A 12 10.24 -2.44 8.07
CA ARG A 12 10.73 -1.06 7.99
C ARG A 12 10.25 -0.36 6.72
N VAL A 13 10.30 0.96 6.75
CA VAL A 13 9.93 1.82 5.62
C VAL A 13 10.96 2.90 5.38
N ARG A 14 11.16 3.23 4.10
CA ARG A 14 11.83 4.45 3.64
C ARG A 14 10.83 5.31 2.89
N GLY A 15 10.47 6.46 3.45
CA GLY A 15 9.45 7.38 2.91
C GLY A 15 10.05 8.65 2.36
N PHE A 16 9.40 9.18 1.33
CA PHE A 16 9.66 10.49 0.72
C PHE A 16 8.31 11.18 0.52
N ALA A 17 7.94 12.05 1.46
CA ALA A 17 6.73 12.85 1.37
C ALA A 17 7.10 14.30 1.06
N TYR A 18 6.43 14.89 0.08
CA TYR A 18 6.58 16.28 -0.31
C TYR A 18 5.35 17.06 0.14
N PHE A 19 5.58 18.21 0.76
CA PHE A 19 4.57 19.04 1.38
C PHE A 19 4.42 20.33 0.59
N GLY A 20 3.26 20.56 0.01
CA GLY A 20 3.00 21.76 -0.78
C GLY A 20 3.88 21.89 -2.03
N LYS A 21 4.31 20.77 -2.62
CA LYS A 21 5.12 20.74 -3.85
C LYS A 21 4.31 21.16 -5.07
N ASN A 22 3.08 20.66 -5.14
CA ASN A 22 2.17 20.83 -6.27
C ASN A 22 0.96 21.71 -5.92
N ARG A 23 0.66 21.89 -4.65
CA ARG A 23 -0.48 22.64 -4.12
C ARG A 23 -0.02 23.63 -3.05
N ASN A 24 -0.80 24.69 -2.84
CA ASN A 24 -0.55 25.63 -1.74
C ASN A 24 -1.16 25.09 -0.43
N ILE A 25 -0.56 24.05 0.10
CA ILE A 25 -0.97 23.35 1.34
C ILE A 25 0.26 23.00 2.17
N GLU A 26 0.10 22.78 3.48
CA GLU A 26 1.20 22.40 4.39
C GLU A 26 1.18 20.88 4.73
N VAL A 27 0.27 20.13 4.12
CA VAL A 27 0.24 18.67 4.17
C VAL A 27 0.89 18.08 2.91
N GLU A 28 1.10 16.80 2.91
CA GLU A 28 1.67 16.10 1.76
C GLU A 28 0.75 16.13 0.54
N ASP A 29 1.34 16.31 -0.61
CA ASP A 29 0.68 16.26 -1.91
C ASP A 29 1.32 15.28 -2.89
N GLU A 30 2.47 14.71 -2.50
CA GLU A 30 3.14 13.63 -3.20
C GLU A 30 3.89 12.74 -2.21
N VAL A 31 3.74 11.43 -2.32
CA VAL A 31 4.39 10.44 -1.46
C VAL A 31 4.94 9.29 -2.31
N THR A 32 6.18 8.89 -2.02
CA THR A 32 6.75 7.62 -2.45
C THR A 32 7.32 6.91 -1.22
N ALA A 33 6.96 5.65 -1.01
CA ALA A 33 7.47 4.87 0.10
C ALA A 33 7.90 3.48 -0.36
N TYR A 34 9.02 3.01 0.18
CA TYR A 34 9.54 1.67 -0.03
C TYR A 34 9.50 0.89 1.29
N PHE A 35 8.95 -0.31 1.24
CA PHE A 35 8.75 -1.19 2.40
C PHE A 35 9.55 -2.46 2.28
N GLU A 36 10.07 -2.94 3.40
CA GLU A 36 10.68 -4.27 3.53
C GLU A 36 9.96 -5.08 4.61
N TYR A 37 9.82 -6.38 4.36
CA TYR A 37 9.17 -7.34 5.24
C TYR A 37 10.18 -8.36 5.78
N GLU A 38 9.88 -8.99 6.93
CA GLU A 38 10.73 -10.00 7.55
C GLU A 38 10.99 -11.23 6.65
N ASN A 39 10.02 -11.55 5.79
CA ASN A 39 10.14 -12.67 4.84
C ASN A 39 10.92 -12.32 3.57
N GLY A 40 11.50 -11.12 3.48
CA GLY A 40 12.25 -10.62 2.33
C GLY A 40 11.39 -10.03 1.21
N ALA A 41 10.05 -10.00 1.36
CA ALA A 41 9.19 -9.29 0.42
C ALA A 41 9.45 -7.78 0.49
N THR A 42 9.17 -7.10 -0.61
CA THR A 42 9.28 -5.63 -0.71
C THR A 42 8.02 -5.05 -1.31
N GLY A 43 7.76 -3.78 -1.01
CA GLY A 43 6.63 -3.06 -1.58
C GLY A 43 6.98 -1.60 -1.87
N VAL A 44 6.28 -1.03 -2.85
CA VAL A 44 6.37 0.39 -3.20
C VAL A 44 4.97 0.98 -3.17
N PHE A 45 4.82 2.11 -2.51
CA PHE A 45 3.61 2.91 -2.54
C PHE A 45 3.94 4.26 -3.18
N ILE A 46 3.10 4.67 -4.15
CA ILE A 46 3.22 5.97 -4.82
C ILE A 46 1.84 6.61 -4.81
N SER A 47 1.76 7.87 -4.44
CA SER A 47 0.53 8.66 -4.49
C SER A 47 0.86 10.12 -4.76
N SER A 48 0.05 10.76 -5.60
CA SER A 48 0.16 12.19 -5.88
C SER A 48 -1.22 12.78 -6.17
N VAL A 49 -1.52 13.94 -5.60
CA VAL A 49 -2.76 14.70 -5.90
C VAL A 49 -2.67 15.45 -7.24
N SER A 50 -1.53 15.38 -7.92
CA SER A 50 -1.27 16.08 -9.18
C SER A 50 -1.20 15.16 -10.39
N GLU A 51 -1.44 13.86 -10.19
CA GLU A 51 -1.50 12.90 -11.28
C GLU A 51 -2.86 12.97 -12.00
N VAL A 52 -2.83 13.34 -13.27
CA VAL A 52 -4.03 13.46 -14.14
C VAL A 52 -3.74 12.88 -15.53
N PRO A 53 -4.47 11.85 -15.99
CA PRO A 53 -5.44 11.07 -15.22
C PRO A 53 -4.75 10.28 -14.11
N GLY A 54 -5.44 10.13 -12.97
CA GLY A 54 -4.91 9.38 -11.83
C GLY A 54 -4.90 7.89 -12.08
N SER A 55 -3.96 7.20 -11.46
CA SER A 55 -3.85 5.74 -11.46
C SER A 55 -4.34 5.17 -10.13
N ASN A 56 -5.14 4.12 -10.18
CA ASN A 56 -5.48 3.31 -9.02
C ASN A 56 -5.17 1.86 -9.35
N ARG A 57 -3.91 1.46 -9.09
CA ARG A 57 -3.37 0.17 -9.47
C ARG A 57 -2.66 -0.49 -8.30
N LEU A 58 -3.02 -1.73 -8.03
CA LEU A 58 -2.26 -2.63 -7.15
C LEU A 58 -1.71 -3.78 -7.99
N GLU A 59 -0.41 -3.99 -7.95
CA GLU A 59 0.25 -5.10 -8.59
C GLU A 59 1.02 -5.92 -7.56
N ILE A 60 0.78 -7.23 -7.56
CA ILE A 60 1.41 -8.19 -6.65
C ILE A 60 2.11 -9.23 -7.49
N THR A 61 3.42 -9.32 -7.34
CA THR A 61 4.23 -10.36 -7.99
C THR A 61 4.77 -11.31 -6.94
N GLY A 62 4.57 -12.60 -7.15
CA GLY A 62 5.06 -13.66 -6.29
C GLY A 62 5.65 -14.81 -7.09
N ASP A 63 6.23 -15.76 -6.38
CA ASP A 63 6.90 -16.93 -6.95
C ASP A 63 6.02 -17.78 -7.88
N LYS A 64 4.69 -17.76 -7.68
CA LYS A 64 3.73 -18.59 -8.44
C LYS A 64 2.83 -17.79 -9.38
N GLY A 65 3.09 -16.50 -9.55
CA GLY A 65 2.30 -15.68 -10.46
C GLY A 65 2.23 -14.21 -10.09
N LYS A 66 1.31 -13.53 -10.76
CA LYS A 66 1.07 -12.09 -10.64
C LYS A 66 -0.42 -11.79 -10.59
N VAL A 67 -0.80 -10.87 -9.72
CA VAL A 67 -2.14 -10.28 -9.67
C VAL A 67 -2.04 -8.80 -9.97
N ILE A 68 -2.92 -8.30 -10.81
CA ILE A 68 -3.07 -6.87 -11.11
C ILE A 68 -4.52 -6.49 -10.82
N ILE A 69 -4.71 -5.47 -10.00
CA ILE A 69 -6.02 -4.88 -9.70
C ILE A 69 -6.00 -3.45 -10.23
N GLU A 70 -6.83 -3.18 -11.22
CA GLU A 70 -6.92 -1.88 -11.84
C GLU A 70 -8.32 -1.68 -12.46
N ASN A 71 -8.89 -0.49 -12.38
CA ASN A 71 -10.21 -0.17 -12.97
C ASN A 71 -11.33 -1.15 -12.56
N SER A 72 -11.34 -1.58 -11.29
CA SER A 72 -12.28 -2.59 -10.76
C SER A 72 -12.23 -3.94 -11.48
N GLN A 73 -11.11 -4.26 -12.10
CA GLN A 73 -10.83 -5.55 -12.71
C GLN A 73 -9.66 -6.23 -12.02
N ILE A 74 -9.69 -7.56 -12.00
CA ILE A 74 -8.60 -8.38 -11.47
C ILE A 74 -8.06 -9.22 -12.62
N GLU A 75 -6.78 -9.05 -12.92
CA GLU A 75 -6.03 -9.95 -13.80
C GLU A 75 -5.16 -10.86 -12.95
N PHE A 76 -5.28 -12.16 -13.15
CA PHE A 76 -4.44 -13.15 -12.48
C PHE A 76 -3.66 -13.97 -13.49
N TYR A 77 -2.34 -13.93 -13.36
CA TYR A 77 -1.41 -14.75 -14.15
C TYR A 77 -0.81 -15.79 -13.23
N ARG A 78 -1.14 -17.06 -13.45
CA ARG A 78 -0.65 -18.18 -12.67
C ARG A 78 0.48 -18.89 -13.42
N LEU A 79 1.64 -19.00 -12.82
CA LEU A 79 2.74 -19.78 -13.37
C LEU A 79 2.46 -21.28 -13.23
N ARG A 80 2.90 -22.06 -14.23
CA ARG A 80 2.79 -23.52 -14.25
C ARG A 80 3.63 -24.17 -13.15
N GLU A 81 4.80 -23.60 -12.90
CA GLU A 81 5.73 -23.96 -11.83
C GLU A 81 6.25 -22.70 -11.15
N SER A 82 6.84 -22.86 -9.97
CA SER A 82 7.45 -21.76 -9.25
C SER A 82 8.58 -21.13 -10.10
N GLU A 83 8.64 -19.80 -10.15
CA GLU A 83 9.68 -19.06 -10.86
C GLU A 83 11.07 -19.45 -10.33
N ILE A 84 11.19 -19.60 -9.01
CA ILE A 84 12.43 -20.01 -8.35
C ILE A 84 12.87 -21.42 -8.77
N GLU A 85 11.92 -22.36 -8.85
CA GLU A 85 12.21 -23.75 -9.28
C GLU A 85 12.56 -23.79 -10.76
N TYR A 86 11.81 -23.05 -11.58
CA TYR A 86 12.10 -22.92 -13.00
C TYR A 86 13.54 -22.44 -13.25
N ASN A 87 13.95 -21.36 -12.59
CA ASN A 87 15.30 -20.82 -12.74
C ASN A 87 16.40 -21.76 -12.25
N LYS A 88 16.17 -22.49 -11.16
CA LYS A 88 17.12 -23.52 -10.69
C LYS A 88 17.34 -24.64 -11.71
N ASN A 89 16.30 -24.97 -12.48
CA ASN A 89 16.30 -26.07 -13.45
C ASN A 89 16.72 -25.63 -14.86
N LEU A 90 16.84 -24.32 -15.13
CA LEU A 90 17.26 -23.80 -16.41
C LEU A 90 18.70 -24.23 -16.72
N LYS A 91 18.84 -25.01 -17.83
CA LYS A 91 20.16 -25.42 -18.35
C LYS A 91 20.87 -24.30 -19.12
N VAL A 92 20.12 -23.32 -19.60
CA VAL A 92 20.59 -22.17 -20.38
C VAL A 92 19.87 -20.92 -19.86
N GLN A 93 20.63 -19.99 -19.33
CA GLN A 93 20.07 -18.71 -18.89
C GLN A 93 19.92 -17.75 -20.08
N GLY A 94 18.82 -17.03 -20.10
CA GLY A 94 18.63 -15.85 -20.92
C GLY A 94 17.69 -16.01 -22.10
N PHE A 95 18.21 -16.09 -23.32
CA PHE A 95 17.40 -15.98 -24.52
C PHE A 95 17.40 -17.31 -25.30
N ASP A 96 16.26 -17.59 -25.94
CA ASP A 96 16.14 -18.69 -26.89
C ASP A 96 16.92 -18.39 -28.19
N LYS A 97 16.90 -19.36 -29.14
CA LYS A 97 17.61 -19.23 -30.43
C LYS A 97 17.05 -18.10 -31.29
N THR A 98 15.87 -17.59 -31.00
CA THR A 98 15.19 -16.50 -31.69
C THR A 98 15.36 -15.15 -31.04
N GLY A 99 16.06 -15.09 -29.89
CA GLY A 99 16.33 -13.88 -29.14
C GLY A 99 15.21 -13.48 -28.15
N ASN A 100 14.26 -14.37 -27.89
CA ASN A 100 13.22 -14.13 -26.89
C ASN A 100 13.71 -14.57 -25.51
N PHE A 101 13.30 -13.80 -24.48
CA PHE A 101 13.58 -14.17 -23.09
C PHE A 101 12.85 -15.47 -22.74
N ILE A 102 13.58 -16.43 -22.18
CA ILE A 102 13.04 -17.71 -21.72
C ILE A 102 12.36 -17.48 -20.36
N MET A 103 11.05 -17.71 -20.31
CA MET A 103 10.24 -17.54 -19.10
C MET A 103 9.38 -18.78 -18.85
N PRO A 104 8.93 -19.01 -17.59
CA PRO A 104 8.00 -20.09 -17.29
C PRO A 104 6.66 -19.90 -18.02
N GLU A 105 6.04 -21.01 -18.39
CA GLU A 105 4.68 -20.99 -18.93
C GLU A 105 3.69 -20.48 -17.87
N TYR A 106 2.71 -19.70 -18.31
CA TYR A 106 1.68 -19.16 -17.46
C TYR A 106 0.29 -19.21 -18.10
N TRP A 107 -0.73 -19.18 -17.26
CA TRP A 107 -2.11 -19.01 -17.67
C TRP A 107 -2.63 -17.64 -17.21
N LYS A 108 -3.34 -16.96 -18.07
CA LYS A 108 -4.20 -15.84 -17.67
C LYS A 108 -5.51 -16.44 -17.19
N CYS A 109 -5.79 -16.31 -15.89
CA CYS A 109 -6.99 -16.83 -15.25
C CYS A 109 -8.04 -15.73 -15.19
N GLU A 110 -9.28 -16.05 -15.53
CA GLU A 110 -10.41 -15.16 -15.32
C GLU A 110 -10.78 -15.15 -13.83
N VAL A 111 -10.91 -13.97 -13.26
CA VAL A 111 -11.38 -13.76 -11.89
C VAL A 111 -12.70 -12.99 -11.96
N SER A 112 -13.79 -13.66 -11.63
CA SER A 112 -15.10 -13.02 -11.53
C SER A 112 -15.15 -12.15 -10.28
N VAL A 113 -15.46 -10.89 -10.45
CA VAL A 113 -15.73 -9.97 -9.33
C VAL A 113 -17.23 -9.73 -9.25
N GLU A 114 -17.82 -10.03 -8.11
CA GLU A 114 -19.21 -9.68 -7.85
C GLU A 114 -19.34 -8.15 -7.86
N LYS A 115 -20.21 -7.66 -8.70
CA LYS A 115 -20.53 -6.23 -8.75
C LYS A 115 -21.69 -5.97 -7.80
N SER A 116 -21.49 -5.05 -6.88
CA SER A 116 -22.59 -4.49 -6.09
C SER A 116 -23.02 -3.16 -6.69
N ASP A 117 -24.33 -2.95 -6.79
CA ASP A 117 -24.89 -1.64 -7.15
C ASP A 117 -24.81 -0.64 -6.00
N GLU A 118 -24.45 -1.11 -4.80
CA GLU A 118 -24.30 -0.28 -3.61
C GLU A 118 -22.89 0.29 -3.50
N SER A 119 -22.79 1.48 -2.94
CA SER A 119 -21.48 2.08 -2.65
C SER A 119 -20.74 1.27 -1.57
N GLN A 120 -19.40 1.26 -1.65
CA GLN A 120 -18.55 0.58 -0.67
C GLN A 120 -18.82 1.05 0.77
N HIS A 121 -19.12 2.34 0.98
CA HIS A 121 -19.47 2.87 2.30
C HIS A 121 -20.75 2.24 2.86
N VAL A 122 -21.76 2.02 2.02
CA VAL A 122 -23.00 1.35 2.43
C VAL A 122 -22.73 -0.10 2.84
N LEU A 123 -21.88 -0.80 2.10
CA LEU A 123 -21.50 -2.19 2.42
C LEU A 123 -20.80 -2.30 3.78
N VAL A 124 -19.87 -1.40 4.07
CA VAL A 124 -19.18 -1.35 5.38
C VAL A 124 -20.16 -1.05 6.52
N ILE A 125 -21.11 -0.13 6.32
CA ILE A 125 -22.13 0.17 7.34
C ILE A 125 -23.05 -1.05 7.57
N LYS A 126 -23.44 -1.74 6.50
CA LYS A 126 -24.26 -2.96 6.61
C LYS A 126 -23.54 -4.07 7.38
N ASP A 127 -22.25 -4.30 7.09
CA ASP A 127 -21.40 -5.26 7.80
C ASP A 127 -21.35 -4.94 9.31
N TRP A 128 -21.16 -3.67 9.64
CA TRP A 128 -21.17 -3.21 11.03
C TRP A 128 -22.52 -3.43 11.73
N ILE A 129 -23.63 -3.11 11.05
CA ILE A 129 -24.99 -3.34 11.56
C ILE A 129 -25.25 -4.84 11.78
N ASP A 130 -24.83 -5.67 10.81
CA ASP A 130 -24.98 -7.12 10.89
C ASP A 130 -24.19 -7.71 12.08
N THR A 131 -23.00 -7.21 12.34
CA THR A 131 -22.21 -7.56 13.52
C THR A 131 -22.96 -7.23 14.82
N ILE A 132 -23.60 -6.07 14.91
CA ILE A 132 -24.34 -5.67 16.12
C ILE A 132 -25.58 -6.57 16.33
N ILE A 133 -26.30 -6.85 15.26
CA ILE A 133 -27.57 -7.59 15.33
C ILE A 133 -27.36 -9.10 15.49
N ASN A 134 -26.46 -9.66 14.70
CA ASN A 134 -26.29 -11.09 14.53
C ASN A 134 -24.99 -11.66 15.13
N GLY A 135 -24.07 -10.79 15.61
CA GLY A 135 -22.79 -11.20 16.18
C GLY A 135 -21.80 -11.74 15.16
N THR A 136 -21.95 -11.38 13.89
CA THR A 136 -20.99 -11.74 12.82
C THR A 136 -19.65 -11.02 13.04
N PRO A 137 -18.50 -11.61 12.68
CA PRO A 137 -17.22 -10.92 12.75
C PRO A 137 -17.20 -9.73 11.79
N LEU A 138 -16.66 -8.59 12.22
CA LEU A 138 -16.41 -7.44 11.35
C LEU A 138 -15.35 -7.77 10.29
N LEU A 139 -15.63 -7.39 9.05
CA LEU A 139 -14.66 -7.47 7.96
C LEU A 139 -13.50 -6.50 8.16
N ALA A 140 -13.79 -5.30 8.67
CA ALA A 140 -12.82 -4.24 8.92
C ALA A 140 -13.00 -3.69 10.35
N PRO A 141 -12.46 -4.37 11.38
CA PRO A 141 -12.56 -3.89 12.76
C PRO A 141 -11.75 -2.60 12.95
N GLY A 142 -12.30 -1.65 13.71
CA GLY A 142 -11.64 -0.36 13.96
C GLY A 142 -10.26 -0.48 14.63
N THR A 143 -9.98 -1.59 15.31
CA THR A 143 -8.66 -1.88 15.86
C THR A 143 -7.58 -2.04 14.81
N ASP A 144 -7.92 -2.48 13.61
CA ASP A 144 -6.96 -2.69 12.50
C ASP A 144 -6.55 -1.36 11.87
N ALA A 145 -7.36 -0.31 12.03
CA ALA A 145 -7.04 1.05 11.57
C ALA A 145 -5.76 1.63 12.21
N ILE A 146 -5.36 1.14 13.39
CA ILE A 146 -4.10 1.50 14.03
C ILE A 146 -2.90 1.12 13.15
N ASN A 147 -2.96 -0.01 12.46
CA ASN A 147 -1.89 -0.47 11.59
C ASN A 147 -1.68 0.50 10.42
N GLU A 148 -2.77 0.93 9.79
CA GLU A 148 -2.71 1.90 8.69
C GLU A 148 -2.17 3.24 9.15
N LEU A 149 -2.65 3.74 10.30
CA LEU A 149 -2.15 4.98 10.90
C LEU A 149 -0.65 4.89 11.23
N MET A 150 -0.21 3.76 11.79
CA MET A 150 1.19 3.52 12.10
C MET A 150 2.07 3.54 10.84
N ILE A 151 1.62 2.93 9.75
CA ILE A 151 2.33 2.95 8.46
C ILE A 151 2.43 4.37 7.92
N SER A 152 1.34 5.12 7.92
CA SER A 152 1.32 6.52 7.46
C SER A 152 2.26 7.40 8.28
N ASN A 153 2.21 7.28 9.61
CA ASN A 153 3.10 8.01 10.52
C ASN A 153 4.57 7.62 10.33
N ALA A 154 4.86 6.34 10.06
CA ALA A 154 6.21 5.87 9.78
C ALA A 154 6.78 6.48 8.48
N VAL A 155 5.96 6.62 7.43
CA VAL A 155 6.35 7.27 6.17
C VAL A 155 6.70 8.74 6.42
N TYR A 156 5.87 9.46 7.21
CA TYR A 156 6.18 10.83 7.59
C TYR A 156 7.45 10.92 8.43
N LEU A 157 7.57 10.09 9.47
CA LEU A 157 8.75 10.08 10.32
C LEU A 157 10.02 9.81 9.50
N SER A 158 9.99 8.83 8.61
CA SER A 158 11.10 8.52 7.70
C SER A 158 11.51 9.73 6.86
N THR A 159 10.52 10.48 6.36
CA THR A 159 10.76 11.71 5.62
C THR A 159 11.36 12.79 6.53
N PHE A 160 10.86 12.95 7.77
CA PHE A 160 11.29 14.00 8.69
C PHE A 160 12.73 13.82 9.18
N ILE A 161 13.14 12.56 9.41
CA ILE A 161 14.49 12.23 9.88
C ILE A 161 15.45 11.86 8.75
N ASP A 162 14.96 11.81 7.51
CA ASP A 162 15.70 11.39 6.31
C ASP A 162 16.38 10.02 6.48
N ASN A 163 15.67 9.07 7.08
CA ASN A 163 16.21 7.75 7.38
C ASN A 163 15.12 6.67 7.33
N TRP A 164 15.54 5.39 7.38
CA TRP A 164 14.66 4.26 7.60
C TRP A 164 13.97 4.35 8.96
N VAL A 165 12.73 3.91 9.00
CA VAL A 165 11.95 3.72 10.23
C VAL A 165 11.54 2.27 10.34
N GLU A 166 11.86 1.65 11.48
CA GLU A 166 11.45 0.29 11.82
C GLU A 166 10.09 0.29 12.53
N PHE A 167 9.37 -0.82 12.45
CA PHE A 167 8.11 -1.03 13.15
C PHE A 167 8.31 -1.90 14.40
N PRO A 168 7.59 -1.61 15.52
CA PRO A 168 6.71 -0.44 15.71
C PRO A 168 7.49 0.88 15.76
N ILE A 169 6.83 1.97 15.37
CA ILE A 169 7.48 3.29 15.33
C ILE A 169 7.73 3.84 16.73
N ASP A 170 8.71 4.71 16.85
CA ASP A 170 8.91 5.56 18.02
C ASP A 170 7.87 6.71 17.99
N GLU A 171 6.80 6.56 18.77
CA GLU A 171 5.67 7.49 18.79
C GLU A 171 6.08 8.85 19.38
N ASP A 172 6.98 8.86 20.38
CA ASP A 172 7.46 10.10 20.99
C ASP A 172 8.30 10.90 20.02
N LEU A 173 9.19 10.23 19.28
CA LEU A 173 9.98 10.87 18.22
C LEU A 173 9.08 11.39 17.11
N PHE A 174 8.06 10.62 16.70
CA PHE A 174 7.10 11.08 15.71
C PHE A 174 6.38 12.35 16.18
N LEU A 175 5.87 12.35 17.41
CA LEU A 175 5.18 13.50 18.00
C LEU A 175 6.09 14.73 18.09
N GLU A 176 7.36 14.54 18.48
CA GLU A 176 8.36 15.63 18.52
C GLU A 176 8.51 16.27 17.12
N LYS A 177 8.74 15.44 16.09
CA LYS A 177 8.95 15.93 14.71
C LYS A 177 7.71 16.56 14.11
N LEU A 178 6.53 16.01 14.40
CA LEU A 178 5.25 16.61 14.01
C LEU A 178 5.08 18.00 14.66
N ASN A 179 5.32 18.13 15.98
CA ASN A 179 5.22 19.38 16.71
C ASN A 179 6.21 20.43 16.22
N GLU A 180 7.41 20.05 15.77
CA GLU A 180 8.36 20.98 15.13
C GLU A 180 7.75 21.61 13.86
N ARG A 181 6.98 20.83 13.06
CA ARG A 181 6.30 21.33 11.86
C ARG A 181 5.10 22.20 12.20
N VAL A 182 4.29 21.78 13.17
CA VAL A 182 3.15 22.58 13.66
C VAL A 182 3.61 23.96 14.14
N ARG A 183 4.74 24.04 14.85
CA ARG A 183 5.30 25.34 15.29
C ARG A 183 5.77 26.23 14.13
N LYS A 184 6.15 25.63 13.00
CA LYS A 184 6.61 26.34 11.80
C LYS A 184 5.49 26.66 10.82
N SER A 185 4.26 26.16 11.07
CA SER A 185 3.10 26.38 10.21
C SER A 185 2.82 27.87 10.04
N LYS A 186 2.52 28.26 8.81
CA LYS A 186 2.09 29.62 8.45
C LYS A 186 0.58 29.81 8.60
N TYR A 187 -0.17 28.70 8.58
CA TYR A 187 -1.63 28.69 8.74
C TYR A 187 -1.98 28.52 10.23
N LYS A 188 -1.79 29.59 11.01
CA LYS A 188 -2.30 29.61 12.38
C LYS A 188 -3.81 29.84 12.30
N VAL A 189 -4.58 28.82 12.62
CA VAL A 189 -6.00 29.00 12.93
C VAL A 189 -6.05 29.74 14.25
N GLU A 190 -6.44 31.02 14.24
CA GLU A 190 -6.85 31.68 15.46
C GLU A 190 -8.03 30.90 16.01
N LYS A 191 -7.84 30.25 17.15
CA LYS A 191 -8.92 29.57 17.86
C LYS A 191 -9.75 30.62 18.56
N ASP A 192 -10.71 31.19 17.88
CA ASP A 192 -11.87 31.81 18.49
C ASP A 192 -12.87 30.66 18.81
N TYR A 193 -12.61 30.00 19.91
CA TYR A 193 -13.66 29.24 20.59
C TYR A 193 -14.18 30.13 21.74
N GLU A 194 -15.23 30.89 21.46
CA GLU A 194 -16.14 31.36 22.49
C GLU A 194 -17.04 30.19 22.98
#